data_1752c7c45e8b0049a481152434ae844f
#
_entry.id   1752c7c45e8b0049a481152434ae844f
#
_cell.length_a   1.000
_cell.length_b   1.000
_cell.length_c   1.000
_cell.angle_alpha   90.00
_cell.angle_beta   90.00
_cell.angle_gamma   90.00
#
_symmetry.space_group_name_H-M   'P 1'
#
loop_
_entity.id
_entity.type
_entity.pdbx_description
1 polymer ?
#
loop_
_entity_poly.entity_id
_entity_poly.type
_entity_poly.pdbx_seq_one_letter_code
_entity_poly.pdbx_strand_id
1 'polypeptide(L)'
;MAERILIVDDEQEIADLVALYLESENFEVRTFYSAVPALKCVAEEPIDLAILDVMLPDMNGFTLCKQLRERYNFPILMLTAKVEETDKITGLTLGADDYITKPFRPLELVARVKAQLRRYTKYN
;
A
#
# COMPACT_ATOMS: atom_id res chain seq x y z
N MET A 1 -0.74 19.76 6.25
CA MET A 1 -0.89 19.17 4.90
C MET A 1 -1.30 17.71 5.02
N ALA A 2 -2.16 17.28 4.11
CA ALA A 2 -2.63 15.90 4.14
C ALA A 2 -1.52 14.94 3.66
N GLU A 3 -1.42 13.80 4.32
CA GLU A 3 -0.54 12.73 3.86
C GLU A 3 -1.12 12.12 2.58
N ARG A 4 -0.22 11.69 1.70
CA ARG A 4 -0.60 11.11 0.41
C ARG A 4 -0.39 9.60 0.42
N ILE A 5 -1.46 8.88 0.13
CA ILE A 5 -1.50 7.42 0.14
C ILE A 5 -1.56 6.92 -1.30
N LEU A 6 -0.66 6.01 -1.65
CA LEU A 6 -0.66 5.32 -2.93
C LEU A 6 -1.42 4.00 -2.77
N ILE A 7 -2.35 3.72 -3.68
CA ILE A 7 -3.08 2.45 -3.71
C ILE A 7 -2.84 1.79 -5.06
N VAL A 8 -2.39 0.54 -5.04
CA VAL A 8 -2.17 -0.25 -6.26
C VAL A 8 -2.88 -1.60 -6.10
N ASP A 9 -4.01 -1.77 -6.79
CA ASP A 9 -4.83 -2.97 -6.72
C ASP A 9 -5.62 -3.10 -8.03
N ASP A 10 -5.50 -4.25 -8.71
CA ASP A 10 -6.18 -4.46 -9.99
C ASP A 10 -7.69 -4.68 -9.85
N GLU A 11 -8.17 -4.98 -8.66
CA GLU A 11 -9.60 -5.05 -8.36
C GLU A 11 -10.10 -3.62 -8.14
N GLN A 12 -10.61 -2.99 -9.18
CA GLN A 12 -11.01 -1.58 -9.15
C GLN A 12 -12.00 -1.25 -8.05
N GLU A 13 -12.98 -2.12 -7.81
CA GLU A 13 -13.97 -1.90 -6.76
C GLU A 13 -13.32 -1.80 -5.39
N ILE A 14 -12.34 -2.65 -5.12
CA ILE A 14 -11.63 -2.63 -3.83
C ILE A 14 -10.74 -1.40 -3.73
N ALA A 15 -9.98 -1.10 -4.77
CA ALA A 15 -9.12 0.09 -4.80
C ALA A 15 -9.93 1.37 -4.56
N ASP A 16 -11.06 1.48 -5.25
CA ASP A 16 -11.92 2.67 -5.16
C ASP A 16 -12.60 2.76 -3.78
N LEU A 17 -12.98 1.62 -3.21
CA LEU A 17 -13.56 1.59 -1.86
C LEU A 17 -12.53 2.04 -0.81
N VAL A 18 -11.32 1.51 -0.89
CA VAL A 18 -10.23 1.90 0.00
C VAL A 18 -9.95 3.40 -0.13
N ALA A 19 -9.89 3.90 -1.37
CA ALA A 19 -9.68 5.32 -1.63
C ALA A 19 -10.76 6.17 -0.95
N LEU A 20 -12.02 5.76 -1.07
CA LEU A 20 -13.14 6.49 -0.48
C LEU A 20 -13.00 6.59 1.05
N TYR A 21 -12.68 5.49 1.72
CA TYR A 21 -12.51 5.50 3.17
C TYR A 21 -11.33 6.36 3.60
N LEU A 22 -10.22 6.30 2.87
CA LEU A 22 -9.05 7.12 3.22
C LEU A 22 -9.29 8.59 2.95
N GLU A 23 -9.97 8.93 1.86
CA GLU A 23 -10.32 10.31 1.57
C GLU A 23 -11.26 10.88 2.63
N SER A 24 -12.17 10.06 3.16
CA SER A 24 -13.05 10.49 4.25
C SER A 24 -12.28 10.79 5.54
N GLU A 25 -11.06 10.29 5.66
CA GLU A 25 -10.16 10.57 6.80
C GLU A 25 -9.17 11.69 6.47
N ASN A 26 -9.43 12.44 5.42
CA ASN A 26 -8.64 13.60 4.99
C ASN A 26 -7.26 13.25 4.43
N PHE A 27 -7.06 12.03 3.96
CA PHE A 27 -5.86 11.68 3.21
C PHE A 27 -6.03 12.05 1.74
N GLU A 28 -4.95 12.42 1.09
CA GLU A 28 -4.89 12.48 -0.36
C GLU A 28 -4.59 11.08 -0.88
N VAL A 29 -5.25 10.67 -1.96
CA VAL A 29 -5.09 9.31 -2.48
C VAL A 29 -4.73 9.34 -3.95
N ARG A 30 -3.80 8.48 -4.34
CA ARG A 30 -3.45 8.20 -5.73
C ARG A 30 -3.71 6.73 -5.98
N THR A 31 -4.66 6.43 -6.86
CA THR A 31 -5.12 5.06 -7.09
C THR A 31 -4.68 4.56 -8.47
N PHE A 32 -4.07 3.40 -8.49
CA PHE A 32 -3.63 2.73 -9.72
C PHE A 32 -4.06 1.28 -9.69
N TYR A 33 -4.27 0.71 -10.88
CA TYR A 33 -4.73 -0.67 -11.03
C TYR A 33 -3.62 -1.58 -11.55
N SER A 34 -2.42 -1.04 -11.73
CA SER A 34 -1.24 -1.77 -12.15
C SER A 34 0.02 -1.08 -11.60
N ALA A 35 1.15 -1.79 -11.65
CA ALA A 35 2.38 -1.33 -10.99
C ALA A 35 3.11 -0.23 -11.75
N VAL A 36 3.19 -0.33 -13.08
CA VAL A 36 4.02 0.61 -13.86
C VAL A 36 3.56 2.07 -13.71
N PRO A 37 2.25 2.38 -13.85
CA PRO A 37 1.80 3.76 -13.61
C PRO A 37 2.05 4.23 -12.17
N ALA A 38 1.95 3.31 -11.21
CA ALA A 38 2.22 3.64 -9.81
C ALA A 38 3.68 4.02 -9.59
N LEU A 39 4.61 3.29 -10.20
CA LEU A 39 6.04 3.61 -10.12
C LEU A 39 6.32 5.00 -10.71
N LYS A 40 5.66 5.33 -11.80
CA LYS A 40 5.79 6.66 -12.41
C LYS A 40 5.30 7.75 -11.45
N CYS A 41 4.16 7.53 -10.81
CA CYS A 41 3.61 8.48 -9.84
C CYS A 41 4.56 8.72 -8.67
N VAL A 42 5.14 7.65 -8.13
CA VAL A 42 6.07 7.74 -6.99
C VAL A 42 7.32 8.53 -7.36
N ALA A 43 7.76 8.44 -8.62
CA ALA A 43 8.90 9.19 -9.10
C ALA A 43 8.60 10.70 -9.24
N GLU A 44 7.34 11.07 -9.42
CA GLU A 44 6.92 12.45 -9.69
C GLU A 44 6.33 13.16 -8.48
N GLU A 45 5.74 12.44 -7.54
CA GLU A 45 5.04 13.01 -6.38
C GLU A 45 5.51 12.35 -5.08
N PRO A 46 5.58 13.13 -3.98
CA PRO A 46 5.90 12.54 -2.68
C PRO A 46 4.75 11.65 -2.19
N ILE A 47 5.08 10.46 -1.72
CA ILE A 47 4.14 9.50 -1.16
C ILE A 47 4.52 9.25 0.30
N ASP A 48 3.52 9.17 1.16
CA ASP A 48 3.72 8.96 2.60
C ASP A 48 3.49 7.52 3.03
N LEU A 49 2.69 6.77 2.27
CA LEU A 49 2.41 5.36 2.53
C LEU A 49 1.87 4.70 1.26
N ALA A 50 2.23 3.46 1.02
CA ALA A 50 1.71 2.69 -0.11
C ALA A 50 0.94 1.46 0.36
N ILE A 51 -0.18 1.19 -0.30
CA ILE A 51 -0.98 -0.02 -0.14
C ILE A 51 -0.90 -0.78 -1.45
N LEU A 52 -0.35 -1.99 -1.42
CA LEU A 52 -0.07 -2.77 -2.62
C LEU A 52 -0.75 -4.13 -2.57
N ASP A 53 -1.43 -4.50 -3.65
CA ASP A 53 -1.91 -5.87 -3.83
C ASP A 53 -0.75 -6.75 -4.35
N VAL A 54 -0.78 -8.02 -4.01
CA VAL A 54 0.21 -8.99 -4.50
C VAL A 54 -0.03 -9.33 -5.96
N MET A 55 -1.30 -9.49 -6.35
CA MET A 55 -1.67 -9.93 -7.70
C MET A 55 -1.95 -8.74 -8.60
N LEU A 56 -0.93 -8.27 -9.30
CA LEU A 56 -1.07 -7.16 -10.26
C LEU A 56 -0.85 -7.70 -11.68
N PRO A 57 -1.44 -7.05 -12.71
CA PRO A 57 -1.37 -7.59 -14.08
C PRO A 57 0.01 -7.49 -14.73
N ASP A 58 0.80 -6.51 -14.35
CA ASP A 58 2.09 -6.22 -15.00
C ASP A 58 3.30 -6.56 -14.14
N MET A 59 3.09 -6.85 -12.85
CA MET A 59 4.21 -7.14 -11.95
C MET A 59 3.66 -7.76 -10.67
N ASN A 60 4.40 -8.67 -10.07
CA ASN A 60 4.04 -9.19 -8.74
C ASN A 60 4.19 -8.06 -7.70
N GLY A 61 3.23 -7.94 -6.79
CA GLY A 61 3.25 -6.89 -5.77
C GLY A 61 4.44 -6.95 -4.82
N PHE A 62 5.00 -8.14 -4.58
CA PHE A 62 6.23 -8.27 -3.79
C PHE A 62 7.42 -7.66 -4.53
N THR A 63 7.48 -7.83 -5.86
CA THR A 63 8.50 -7.20 -6.69
C THR A 63 8.38 -5.68 -6.65
N LEU A 64 7.15 -5.18 -6.75
CA LEU A 64 6.89 -3.74 -6.62
C LEU A 64 7.35 -3.22 -5.25
N CYS A 65 7.02 -3.94 -4.18
CA CYS A 65 7.46 -3.58 -2.83
C CYS A 65 8.97 -3.48 -2.74
N LYS A 66 9.67 -4.47 -3.28
CA LYS A 66 11.14 -4.48 -3.29
C LYS A 66 11.70 -3.28 -4.03
N GLN A 67 11.17 -2.98 -5.22
CA GLN A 67 11.62 -1.84 -6.01
C GLN A 67 11.41 -0.52 -5.28
N LEU A 68 10.26 -0.36 -4.64
CA LEU A 68 9.98 0.85 -3.87
C LEU A 68 10.92 0.97 -2.67
N ARG A 69 11.17 -0.13 -1.98
CA ARG A 69 12.02 -0.12 -0.79
C ARG A 69 13.47 0.20 -1.11
N GLU A 70 13.93 -0.09 -2.32
CA GLU A 70 15.29 0.26 -2.74
C GLU A 70 15.52 1.76 -2.80
N ARG A 71 14.45 2.56 -2.97
CA ARG A 71 14.54 4.01 -3.16
C ARG A 71 13.86 4.83 -2.09
N TYR A 72 12.88 4.26 -1.39
CA TYR A 72 12.01 5.02 -0.49
C TYR A 72 11.89 4.34 0.86
N ASN A 73 11.59 5.14 1.88
CA ASN A 73 11.45 4.66 3.25
C ASN A 73 10.02 4.70 3.78
N PHE A 74 9.06 5.17 2.98
CA PHE A 74 7.68 5.24 3.46
C PHE A 74 7.12 3.85 3.77
N PRO A 75 6.15 3.76 4.71
CA PRO A 75 5.54 2.47 5.04
C PRO A 75 4.87 1.82 3.84
N ILE A 76 4.98 0.51 3.74
CA ILE A 76 4.32 -0.29 2.71
C ILE A 76 3.45 -1.34 3.39
N LEU A 77 2.18 -1.35 3.02
CA LEU A 77 1.18 -2.25 3.53
C LEU A 77 0.70 -3.15 2.39
N MET A 78 0.89 -4.46 2.55
CA MET A 78 0.46 -5.41 1.52
C MET A 78 -0.98 -5.82 1.76
N LEU A 79 -1.77 -5.86 0.70
CA LEU A 79 -3.18 -6.20 0.72
C LEU A 79 -3.40 -7.36 -0.25
N THR A 80 -3.89 -8.50 0.24
CA THR A 80 -3.99 -9.69 -0.61
C THR A 80 -5.16 -10.58 -0.23
N ALA A 81 -5.74 -11.25 -1.24
CA ALA A 81 -6.88 -12.14 -1.06
C ALA A 81 -6.52 -13.42 -0.31
N LYS A 82 -5.29 -13.88 -0.43
CA LYS A 82 -4.85 -15.11 0.21
C LYS A 82 -3.39 -15.01 0.58
N VAL A 83 -3.11 -15.20 1.85
CA VAL A 83 -1.74 -15.11 2.36
C VAL A 83 -1.36 -16.45 2.99
N GLU A 84 -0.45 -17.16 2.35
CA GLU A 84 0.25 -18.26 2.97
C GLU A 84 1.31 -17.66 3.90
N GLU A 85 1.69 -18.40 4.92
CA GLU A 85 2.72 -17.93 5.85
C GLU A 85 4.03 -17.62 5.13
N THR A 86 4.39 -18.44 4.13
CA THR A 86 5.56 -18.20 3.29
C THR A 86 5.48 -16.88 2.55
N ASP A 87 4.29 -16.49 2.07
CA ASP A 87 4.11 -15.22 1.37
C ASP A 87 4.26 -14.05 2.32
N LYS A 88 3.77 -14.15 3.55
CA LYS A 88 3.97 -13.15 4.58
C LYS A 88 5.44 -12.94 4.88
N ILE A 89 6.18 -14.03 5.06
CA ILE A 89 7.60 -13.99 5.35
C ILE A 89 8.34 -13.33 4.18
N THR A 90 7.99 -13.71 2.94
CA THR A 90 8.57 -13.12 1.74
C THR A 90 8.32 -11.62 1.68
N GLY A 91 7.07 -11.19 1.90
CA GLY A 91 6.72 -9.78 1.87
C GLY A 91 7.47 -8.96 2.91
N LEU A 92 7.53 -9.46 4.15
CA LEU A 92 8.25 -8.79 5.24
C LEU A 92 9.75 -8.75 4.96
N THR A 93 10.30 -9.82 4.40
CA THR A 93 11.72 -9.89 4.03
C THR A 93 12.05 -8.88 2.94
N LEU A 94 11.11 -8.60 2.02
CA LEU A 94 11.29 -7.63 0.95
C LEU A 94 10.98 -6.19 1.39
N GLY A 95 10.60 -5.98 2.64
CA GLY A 95 10.47 -4.65 3.20
C GLY A 95 9.05 -4.14 3.45
N ALA A 96 8.04 -5.01 3.40
CA ALA A 96 6.68 -4.62 3.79
C ALA A 96 6.61 -4.40 5.30
N ASP A 97 5.84 -3.40 5.71
CA ASP A 97 5.69 -3.04 7.12
C ASP A 97 4.47 -3.68 7.77
N ASP A 98 3.48 -4.05 6.99
CA ASP A 98 2.26 -4.68 7.50
C ASP A 98 1.60 -5.48 6.38
N TYR A 99 0.63 -6.28 6.76
CA TYR A 99 -0.04 -7.23 5.89
C TYR A 99 -1.51 -7.31 6.26
N ILE A 100 -2.41 -7.12 5.29
CA ILE A 100 -3.84 -7.27 5.50
C ILE A 100 -4.39 -8.28 4.51
N THR A 101 -5.16 -9.24 5.00
CA THR A 101 -5.78 -10.29 4.19
C THR A 101 -7.18 -9.86 3.77
N LYS A 102 -7.51 -10.01 2.50
CA LYS A 102 -8.87 -9.84 2.00
C LYS A 102 -9.70 -11.09 2.34
N PRO A 103 -10.98 -10.98 2.66
CA PRO A 103 -11.71 -9.74 2.85
C PRO A 103 -11.29 -9.05 4.16
N PHE A 104 -11.28 -7.73 4.14
CA PHE A 104 -10.90 -6.93 5.30
C PHE A 104 -12.03 -5.96 5.65
N ARG A 105 -12.00 -5.43 6.87
CA ARG A 105 -12.91 -4.37 7.28
C ARG A 105 -12.27 -3.04 6.94
N PRO A 106 -12.97 -2.14 6.22
CA PRO A 106 -12.40 -0.84 5.85
C PRO A 106 -11.88 -0.04 7.05
N LEU A 107 -12.56 -0.09 8.19
CA LEU A 107 -12.11 0.62 9.40
C LEU A 107 -10.82 0.03 9.97
N GLU A 108 -10.62 -1.29 9.83
CA GLU A 108 -9.36 -1.93 10.22
C GLU A 108 -8.22 -1.44 9.34
N LEU A 109 -8.46 -1.36 8.03
CA LEU A 109 -7.46 -0.84 7.11
C LEU A 109 -7.07 0.59 7.47
N VAL A 110 -8.05 1.46 7.71
CA VAL A 110 -7.81 2.85 8.12
C VAL A 110 -6.97 2.90 9.38
N ALA A 111 -7.31 2.08 10.38
CA ALA A 111 -6.57 2.05 11.64
C ALA A 111 -5.11 1.64 11.44
N ARG A 112 -4.85 0.66 10.57
CA ARG A 112 -3.50 0.21 10.26
C ARG A 112 -2.71 1.26 9.49
N VAL A 113 -3.35 1.96 8.57
CA VAL A 113 -2.72 3.07 7.83
C VAL A 113 -2.29 4.15 8.82
N LYS A 114 -3.18 4.56 9.70
CA LYS A 114 -2.87 5.57 10.71
C LYS A 114 -1.74 5.14 11.64
N ALA A 115 -1.74 3.87 12.05
CA ALA A 115 -0.72 3.32 12.92
C ALA A 115 0.66 3.34 12.24
N GLN A 116 0.72 2.96 10.97
CA GLN A 116 1.99 2.95 10.23
C GLN A 116 2.50 4.37 9.98
N LEU A 117 1.62 5.31 9.65
CA LEU A 117 2.01 6.71 9.48
C LEU A 117 2.53 7.31 10.78
N ARG A 118 1.86 7.03 11.89
CA ARG A 118 2.29 7.51 13.21
C ARG A 118 3.67 6.98 13.56
N ARG A 119 3.91 5.70 13.29
CA ARG A 119 5.20 5.05 13.54
C ARG A 119 6.30 5.67 12.69
N TYR A 120 6.03 5.84 11.41
CA TYR A 120 6.98 6.42 10.46
C TYR A 120 7.34 7.86 10.85
N THR A 121 6.34 8.68 11.14
CA THR A 121 6.54 10.08 11.52
C THR A 121 7.31 10.19 12.85
N LYS A 122 7.02 9.31 13.81
CA LYS A 122 7.62 9.36 15.13
C LYS A 122 9.09 8.93 15.12
N TYR A 123 9.46 7.96 14.27
CA TYR A 123 10.80 7.35 14.32
C TYR A 123 11.68 7.71 13.13
N ASN A 124 11.19 8.52 12.25
CA ASN A 124 11.93 9.05 11.11
C ASN A 124 11.82 10.57 11.07
#